data_bafb8c2f3352843ebc823b8f2d51877e
#
_entry.id   bafb8c2f3352843ebc823b8f2d51877e
#
_cell.length_a   1.000
_cell.length_b   1.000
_cell.length_c   1.000
_cell.angle_alpha   90.00
_cell.angle_beta   90.00
_cell.angle_gamma   90.00
#
_symmetry.space_group_name_H-M   'P 1'
#
loop_
_entity.id
_entity.type
_entity.pdbx_description
1 polymer ?
#
loop_
_entity_poly.entity_id
_entity_poly.type
_entity_poly.pdbx_seq_one_letter_code
_entity_poly.pdbx_strand_id
1 'polypeptide(L)'
;MPRPSDSDTLKDIIALTKYTMGFVPFTFIDFIDIILVAAIMFWIYRATRGTNAPYIISGIIMIYLMWVVVRTLNMELLSNILGQFVSVGVIALIIVFQPEIRRFLQMIGMRQKRFNFIARIFNRNDNTSVTIIAPIVQACREMSAHKTGALIVIGRQSDLRLITEGGIAIDAKISTPLLENIFFKNAPLHDGAVVIEGDRIVAAKCILPVTQSDVPKSYGTRHRAAIGMSEISDAIILVVSEETGGISIAHGGTIHRDIAPDQLANLLQRHFGANRQKGCLLYTSPSPRDRTRS
;
A
#
# COMPACT_ATOMS: atom_id res chain seq x y z
N MET A 1 37.35 -8.54 54.51
CA MET A 1 36.43 -7.65 53.79
C MET A 1 35.80 -8.45 52.66
N PRO A 2 34.52 -8.78 52.71
CA PRO A 2 33.84 -9.49 51.63
C PRO A 2 33.56 -8.50 50.48
N ARG A 3 33.82 -8.93 49.24
CA ARG A 3 33.46 -8.20 48.03
C ARG A 3 31.93 -8.17 47.89
N PRO A 4 31.32 -7.00 47.54
CA PRO A 4 29.91 -6.96 47.27
C PRO A 4 29.60 -7.86 46.06
N SER A 5 28.48 -8.61 46.15
CA SER A 5 28.04 -9.50 45.08
C SER A 5 27.51 -8.70 43.92
N ASP A 6 27.71 -9.18 42.67
CA ASP A 6 27.23 -8.53 41.43
C ASP A 6 25.72 -8.27 41.43
N SER A 7 24.94 -8.92 42.28
CA SER A 7 23.51 -8.73 42.48
C SER A 7 23.17 -7.43 43.20
N ASP A 8 24.05 -6.88 44.02
CA ASP A 8 23.81 -5.66 44.76
C ASP A 8 24.17 -4.43 43.94
N THR A 9 25.20 -4.54 43.11
CA THR A 9 25.54 -3.50 42.14
C THR A 9 24.46 -3.30 41.07
N LEU A 10 23.81 -4.39 40.65
CA LEU A 10 22.67 -4.31 39.71
C LEU A 10 21.42 -3.62 40.31
N LYS A 11 21.15 -3.89 41.61
CA LYS A 11 20.07 -3.22 42.36
C LYS A 11 20.34 -1.74 42.56
N ASP A 12 21.60 -1.38 42.84
CA ASP A 12 21.99 0.03 43.00
C ASP A 12 21.97 0.81 41.66
N ILE A 13 22.33 0.17 40.56
CA ILE A 13 22.18 0.76 39.22
C ILE A 13 20.70 0.96 38.88
N ILE A 14 19.82 0.02 39.16
CA ILE A 14 18.37 0.14 38.96
C ILE A 14 17.77 1.22 39.89
N ALA A 15 18.28 1.35 41.12
CA ALA A 15 17.85 2.38 42.05
C ALA A 15 18.31 3.80 41.64
N LEU A 16 19.50 3.93 41.05
CA LEU A 16 20.04 5.20 40.55
C LEU A 16 19.35 5.71 39.30
N THR A 17 18.65 4.84 38.54
CA THR A 17 17.85 5.24 37.36
C THR A 17 16.47 5.79 37.72
N LYS A 18 16.12 5.82 38.99
CA LYS A 18 14.85 6.38 39.49
C LYS A 18 14.98 7.87 39.69
N TYR A 19 15.06 8.62 38.61
CA TYR A 19 14.98 10.09 38.67
C TYR A 19 13.57 10.51 39.09
N THR A 20 13.44 10.98 40.30
CA THR A 20 12.25 11.67 40.81
C THR A 20 12.28 13.12 40.33
N MET A 21 11.65 13.36 39.19
CA MET A 21 11.21 14.72 38.83
C MET A 21 9.79 14.90 39.39
N GLY A 22 9.67 15.64 40.49
CA GLY A 22 8.48 16.06 41.20
C GLY A 22 7.17 15.31 40.85
N PHE A 23 6.68 14.47 41.73
CA PHE A 23 5.39 13.74 41.72
C PHE A 23 5.24 12.47 40.88
N VAL A 24 6.09 12.18 39.87
CA VAL A 24 5.96 10.93 39.10
C VAL A 24 7.33 10.27 38.95
N PRO A 25 7.55 9.04 39.42
CA PRO A 25 8.79 8.29 39.19
C PRO A 25 8.89 7.92 37.72
N PHE A 26 9.75 8.58 36.96
CA PHE A 26 10.04 8.25 35.57
C PHE A 26 10.97 7.03 35.52
N THR A 27 10.47 5.93 34.97
CA THR A 27 11.23 4.69 34.75
C THR A 27 11.63 4.62 33.26
N PHE A 28 12.72 3.92 32.95
CA PHE A 28 13.12 3.66 31.55
C PHE A 28 11.99 3.00 30.72
N ILE A 29 11.14 2.23 31.36
CA ILE A 29 9.94 1.62 30.78
C ILE A 29 8.93 2.69 30.32
N ASP A 30 8.76 3.77 31.09
CA ASP A 30 7.84 4.87 30.75
C ASP A 30 8.29 5.61 29.48
N PHE A 31 9.62 5.71 29.28
CA PHE A 31 10.17 6.29 28.06
C PHE A 31 9.88 5.42 26.82
N ILE A 32 10.00 4.11 26.96
CA ILE A 32 9.66 3.14 25.88
C ILE A 32 8.15 3.21 25.62
N ASP A 33 7.32 3.29 26.65
CA ASP A 33 5.88 3.37 26.51
C ASP A 33 5.46 4.65 25.76
N ILE A 34 6.02 5.81 26.12
CA ILE A 34 5.79 7.08 25.41
C ILE A 34 6.18 6.98 23.94
N ILE A 35 7.35 6.40 23.62
CA ILE A 35 7.80 6.23 22.23
C ILE A 35 6.87 5.30 21.47
N LEU A 36 6.45 4.20 22.09
CA LEU A 36 5.56 3.22 21.47
C LEU A 36 4.18 3.82 21.19
N VAL A 37 3.61 4.55 22.15
CA VAL A 37 2.34 5.28 21.98
C VAL A 37 2.48 6.34 20.88
N ALA A 38 3.56 7.14 20.90
CA ALA A 38 3.82 8.13 19.86
C ALA A 38 3.96 7.50 18.47
N ALA A 39 4.65 6.36 18.36
CA ALA A 39 4.79 5.61 17.12
C ALA A 39 3.44 5.07 16.61
N ILE A 40 2.61 4.53 17.50
CA ILE A 40 1.26 4.06 17.16
C ILE A 40 0.39 5.24 16.69
N MET A 41 0.41 6.36 17.40
CA MET A 41 -0.34 7.56 17.03
C MET A 41 0.12 8.14 15.69
N PHE A 42 1.43 8.21 15.46
CA PHE A 42 1.98 8.62 14.18
C PHE A 42 1.57 7.69 13.05
N TRP A 43 1.56 6.38 13.30
CA TRP A 43 1.16 5.38 12.30
C TRP A 43 -0.33 5.47 11.98
N ILE A 44 -1.20 5.65 12.97
CA ILE A 44 -2.63 5.89 12.78
C ILE A 44 -2.86 7.19 11.98
N TYR A 45 -2.19 8.29 12.36
CA TYR A 45 -2.26 9.54 11.62
C TYR A 45 -1.85 9.38 10.15
N ARG A 46 -0.78 8.64 9.89
CA ARG A 46 -0.31 8.36 8.53
C ARG A 46 -1.30 7.49 7.73
N ALA A 47 -1.97 6.55 8.39
CA ALA A 47 -2.96 5.67 7.76
C ALA A 47 -4.26 6.40 7.39
N THR A 48 -4.61 7.46 8.14
CA THR A 48 -5.82 8.26 7.90
C THR A 48 -5.63 9.43 6.92
N ARG A 49 -4.39 9.72 6.51
CA ARG A 49 -4.11 10.74 5.50
C ARG A 49 -4.73 10.33 4.14
N GLY A 50 -5.57 11.21 3.59
CA GLY A 50 -6.25 11.01 2.30
C GLY A 50 -7.67 10.47 2.41
N THR A 51 -8.23 10.35 3.62
CA THR A 51 -9.64 9.99 3.86
C THR A 51 -10.37 11.14 4.56
N ASN A 52 -11.71 11.11 4.55
CA ASN A 52 -12.52 12.07 5.32
C ASN A 52 -12.54 11.75 6.84
N ALA A 53 -11.84 10.71 7.28
CA ALA A 53 -11.76 10.27 8.66
C ALA A 53 -11.29 11.36 9.65
N PRO A 54 -10.32 12.26 9.36
CA PRO A 54 -9.89 13.28 10.30
C PRO A 54 -11.02 14.23 10.74
N TYR A 55 -11.94 14.58 9.84
CA TYR A 55 -13.07 15.45 10.16
C TYR A 55 -14.07 14.79 11.11
N ILE A 56 -14.33 13.51 10.92
CA ILE A 56 -15.23 12.73 11.78
C ILE A 56 -14.59 12.57 13.16
N ILE A 57 -13.31 12.23 13.23
CA ILE A 57 -12.56 12.09 14.48
C ILE A 57 -12.55 13.41 15.26
N SER A 58 -12.33 14.53 14.58
CA SER A 58 -12.38 15.88 15.18
C SER A 58 -13.74 16.18 15.82
N GLY A 59 -14.85 15.85 15.13
CA GLY A 59 -16.21 15.99 15.67
C GLY A 59 -16.43 15.17 16.94
N ILE A 60 -15.95 13.92 16.96
CA ILE A 60 -16.09 13.03 18.13
C ILE A 60 -15.26 13.53 19.31
N ILE A 61 -14.03 13.98 19.08
CA ILE A 61 -13.18 14.55 20.13
C ILE A 61 -13.85 15.80 20.73
N MET A 62 -14.49 16.64 19.89
CA MET A 62 -15.21 17.82 20.37
C MET A 62 -16.38 17.46 21.28
N ILE A 63 -17.18 16.45 20.91
CA ILE A 63 -18.30 15.98 21.75
C ILE A 63 -17.78 15.38 23.06
N TYR A 64 -16.71 14.60 23.00
CA TYR A 64 -16.09 14.01 24.20
C TYR A 64 -15.53 15.09 25.14
N LEU A 65 -14.85 16.09 24.61
CA LEU A 65 -14.34 17.22 25.41
C LEU A 65 -15.49 17.99 26.06
N MET A 66 -16.60 18.23 25.32
CA MET A 66 -17.78 18.88 25.86
C MET A 66 -18.38 18.08 27.04
N TRP A 67 -18.45 16.73 26.90
CA TRP A 67 -18.91 15.88 28.00
C TRP A 67 -17.98 15.96 29.23
N VAL A 68 -16.64 15.95 29.03
CA VAL A 68 -15.68 16.11 30.14
C VAL A 68 -15.86 17.46 30.86
N VAL A 69 -16.01 18.54 30.11
CA VAL A 69 -16.24 19.89 30.70
C VAL A 69 -17.53 19.94 31.52
N VAL A 70 -18.63 19.42 30.97
CA VAL A 70 -19.93 19.37 31.67
C VAL A 70 -19.85 18.54 32.95
N ARG A 71 -19.13 17.44 32.91
CA ARG A 71 -18.89 16.56 34.06
C ARG A 71 -18.06 17.25 35.16
N THR A 72 -17.03 18.00 34.78
CA THR A 72 -16.19 18.75 35.75
C THR A 72 -16.93 19.91 36.40
N LEU A 73 -17.93 20.47 35.70
CA LEU A 73 -18.81 21.51 36.23
C LEU A 73 -19.94 20.96 37.14
N ASN A 74 -19.97 19.66 37.43
CA ASN A 74 -20.99 18.95 38.23
C ASN A 74 -22.44 19.15 37.73
N MET A 75 -22.63 19.31 36.42
CA MET A 75 -23.96 19.40 35.79
C MET A 75 -24.54 18.00 35.56
N GLU A 76 -25.18 17.44 36.58
CA GLU A 76 -25.61 16.02 36.60
C GLU A 76 -26.55 15.66 35.45
N LEU A 77 -27.59 16.46 35.18
CA LEU A 77 -28.58 16.17 34.14
C LEU A 77 -27.93 16.15 32.77
N LEU A 78 -27.15 17.16 32.42
CA LEU A 78 -26.52 17.28 31.12
C LEU A 78 -25.39 16.24 30.95
N SER A 79 -24.65 15.96 32.01
CA SER A 79 -23.59 14.92 32.01
C SER A 79 -24.17 13.52 31.74
N ASN A 80 -25.33 13.19 32.33
CA ASN A 80 -26.00 11.90 32.12
C ASN A 80 -26.53 11.78 30.69
N ILE A 81 -27.16 12.83 30.15
CA ILE A 81 -27.65 12.84 28.78
C ILE A 81 -26.47 12.67 27.79
N LEU A 82 -25.43 13.51 27.92
CA LEU A 82 -24.24 13.44 27.07
C LEU A 82 -23.50 12.09 27.22
N GLY A 83 -23.45 11.53 28.43
CA GLY A 83 -22.84 10.22 28.68
C GLY A 83 -23.57 9.09 27.93
N GLN A 84 -24.91 9.11 27.88
CA GLN A 84 -25.66 8.18 27.06
C GLN A 84 -25.37 8.36 25.56
N PHE A 85 -25.32 9.60 25.08
CA PHE A 85 -24.95 9.86 23.68
C PHE A 85 -23.54 9.36 23.34
N VAL A 86 -22.56 9.55 24.22
CA VAL A 86 -21.19 9.05 24.04
C VAL A 86 -21.18 7.52 24.00
N SER A 87 -21.93 6.86 24.90
CA SER A 87 -22.01 5.38 24.96
C SER A 87 -22.63 4.78 23.70
N VAL A 88 -23.76 5.32 23.23
CA VAL A 88 -24.41 4.88 21.98
C VAL A 88 -23.55 5.29 20.77
N GLY A 89 -22.90 6.44 20.85
CA GLY A 89 -22.02 6.98 19.81
C GLY A 89 -20.84 6.06 19.48
N VAL A 90 -20.29 5.34 20.46
CA VAL A 90 -19.23 4.33 20.22
C VAL A 90 -19.73 3.21 19.32
N ILE A 91 -20.94 2.73 19.53
CA ILE A 91 -21.54 1.68 18.69
C ILE A 91 -21.79 2.21 17.27
N ALA A 92 -22.39 3.41 17.19
CA ALA A 92 -22.62 4.08 15.91
C ALA A 92 -21.29 4.31 15.15
N LEU A 93 -20.21 4.66 15.85
CA LEU A 93 -18.88 4.84 15.29
C LEU A 93 -18.37 3.55 14.66
N ILE A 94 -18.48 2.42 15.34
CA ILE A 94 -18.05 1.12 14.81
C ILE A 94 -18.77 0.80 13.51
N ILE A 95 -20.09 1.09 13.45
CA ILE A 95 -20.91 0.88 12.25
C ILE A 95 -20.46 1.81 11.10
N VAL A 96 -20.26 3.07 11.40
CA VAL A 96 -19.81 4.07 10.39
C VAL A 96 -18.41 3.74 9.84
N PHE A 97 -17.51 3.29 10.71
CA PHE A 97 -16.13 2.93 10.31
C PHE A 97 -15.98 1.45 9.88
N GLN A 98 -17.07 0.70 9.79
CA GLN A 98 -17.02 -0.69 9.32
C GLN A 98 -16.28 -0.85 7.98
N PRO A 99 -16.51 -0.02 6.94
CA PRO A 99 -15.79 -0.15 5.66
C PRO A 99 -14.30 0.16 5.80
N GLU A 100 -13.92 1.14 6.63
CA GLU A 100 -12.53 1.51 6.88
C GLU A 100 -11.79 0.41 7.64
N ILE A 101 -12.43 -0.15 8.68
CA ILE A 101 -11.89 -1.28 9.44
C ILE A 101 -11.68 -2.49 8.53
N ARG A 102 -12.66 -2.80 7.66
CA ARG A 102 -12.55 -3.89 6.70
C ARG A 102 -11.38 -3.66 5.73
N ARG A 103 -11.25 -2.45 5.16
CA ARG A 103 -10.16 -2.06 4.27
C ARG A 103 -8.80 -2.17 4.97
N PHE A 104 -8.72 -1.74 6.21
CA PHE A 104 -7.52 -1.82 7.04
C PHE A 104 -7.09 -3.27 7.32
N LEU A 105 -8.04 -4.14 7.70
CA LEU A 105 -7.77 -5.56 7.93
C LEU A 105 -7.32 -6.26 6.65
N GLN A 106 -7.90 -5.90 5.50
CA GLN A 106 -7.46 -6.41 4.19
C GLN A 106 -6.02 -5.98 3.88
N MET A 107 -5.65 -4.72 4.14
CA MET A 107 -4.27 -4.24 3.96
C MET A 107 -3.26 -4.97 4.86
N ILE A 108 -3.62 -5.25 6.12
CA ILE A 108 -2.77 -6.03 7.03
C ILE A 108 -2.64 -7.48 6.54
N GLY A 109 -3.75 -8.11 6.16
CA GLY A 109 -3.76 -9.50 5.66
C GLY A 109 -2.91 -9.68 4.41
N MET A 110 -2.92 -8.71 3.50
CA MET A 110 -2.08 -8.74 2.30
C MET A 110 -0.58 -8.56 2.62
N ARG A 111 -0.23 -7.81 3.66
CA ARG A 111 1.17 -7.66 4.12
C ARG A 111 1.73 -8.92 4.80
N GLN A 112 0.90 -9.70 5.47
CA GLN A 112 1.36 -10.84 6.29
C GLN A 112 1.80 -12.04 5.45
N LYS A 113 1.36 -12.17 4.19
CA LYS A 113 1.83 -13.21 3.25
C LYS A 113 3.25 -13.00 2.69
N ARG A 114 3.96 -11.98 3.17
CA ARG A 114 5.38 -11.73 2.83
C ARG A 114 6.33 -12.88 3.18
N PHE A 115 5.96 -13.77 4.09
CA PHE A 115 6.80 -14.91 4.50
C PHE A 115 6.89 -16.03 3.46
N ASN A 116 5.89 -16.25 2.62
CA ASN A 116 6.00 -17.21 1.50
C ASN A 116 6.78 -16.66 0.29
N PHE A 117 7.25 -15.43 0.40
CA PHE A 117 7.98 -14.71 -0.63
C PHE A 117 9.41 -15.21 -0.81
N ILE A 118 10.06 -15.71 0.26
CA ILE A 118 11.44 -16.21 0.20
C ILE A 118 11.54 -17.42 -0.75
N ALA A 119 10.53 -18.28 -0.77
CA ALA A 119 10.50 -19.44 -1.69
C ALA A 119 10.29 -19.04 -3.16
N ARG A 120 9.60 -17.91 -3.42
CA ARG A 120 9.36 -17.41 -4.79
C ARG A 120 10.53 -16.61 -5.36
N ILE A 121 11.33 -15.95 -4.52
CA ILE A 121 12.54 -15.22 -4.95
C ILE A 121 13.61 -16.18 -5.49
N PHE A 122 13.71 -17.38 -4.91
CA PHE A 122 14.73 -18.36 -5.31
C PHE A 122 14.45 -19.00 -6.67
N ASN A 123 13.23 -18.92 -7.20
CA ASN A 123 12.83 -19.59 -8.45
C ASN A 123 12.48 -18.62 -9.61
N ARG A 124 12.82 -17.35 -9.51
CA ARG A 124 12.54 -16.38 -10.57
C ARG A 124 13.76 -16.23 -11.47
N ASN A 125 13.72 -16.94 -12.61
CA ASN A 125 14.69 -16.78 -13.71
C ASN A 125 14.69 -15.32 -14.20
N ASP A 126 15.83 -14.65 -14.06
CA ASP A 126 16.03 -13.22 -14.35
C ASP A 126 15.79 -12.78 -15.81
N ASN A 127 15.62 -13.73 -16.74
CA ASN A 127 15.41 -13.45 -18.15
C ASN A 127 13.94 -13.12 -18.53
N THR A 128 12.98 -13.31 -17.61
CA THR A 128 11.55 -13.16 -17.88
C THR A 128 11.14 -11.70 -18.07
N SER A 129 11.82 -10.77 -17.40
CA SER A 129 11.42 -9.34 -17.38
C SER A 129 11.52 -8.67 -18.76
N VAL A 130 12.52 -9.00 -19.56
CA VAL A 130 12.71 -8.37 -20.88
C VAL A 130 11.73 -8.95 -21.90
N THR A 131 11.42 -10.25 -21.81
CA THR A 131 10.57 -10.97 -22.75
C THR A 131 9.10 -10.53 -22.67
N ILE A 132 8.63 -10.08 -21.50
CA ILE A 132 7.22 -9.70 -21.29
C ILE A 132 6.94 -8.23 -21.64
N ILE A 133 7.94 -7.35 -21.56
CA ILE A 133 7.75 -5.90 -21.77
C ILE A 133 7.42 -5.59 -23.23
N ALA A 134 8.13 -6.19 -24.17
CA ALA A 134 7.96 -5.89 -25.58
C ALA A 134 6.50 -6.14 -26.10
N PRO A 135 5.86 -7.30 -25.85
CA PRO A 135 4.49 -7.52 -26.31
C PRO A 135 3.47 -6.62 -25.59
N ILE A 136 3.69 -6.24 -24.32
CA ILE A 136 2.80 -5.31 -23.60
C ILE A 136 2.90 -3.90 -24.19
N VAL A 137 4.12 -3.40 -24.43
CA VAL A 137 4.34 -2.08 -25.02
C VAL A 137 3.76 -2.00 -26.42
N GLN A 138 3.96 -3.06 -27.23
CA GLN A 138 3.40 -3.11 -28.58
C GLN A 138 1.86 -3.10 -28.56
N ALA A 139 1.23 -3.91 -27.69
CA ALA A 139 -0.22 -3.91 -27.51
C ALA A 139 -0.73 -2.51 -27.08
N CYS A 140 -0.06 -1.86 -26.12
CA CYS A 140 -0.42 -0.50 -25.72
C CYS A 140 -0.30 0.50 -26.88
N ARG A 141 0.72 0.36 -27.73
CA ARG A 141 0.92 1.21 -28.91
C ARG A 141 -0.25 1.07 -29.92
N GLU A 142 -0.60 -0.18 -30.26
CA GLU A 142 -1.70 -0.48 -31.19
C GLU A 142 -3.05 0.00 -30.62
N MET A 143 -3.32 -0.32 -29.36
CA MET A 143 -4.55 0.12 -28.69
C MET A 143 -4.62 1.65 -28.57
N SER A 144 -3.50 2.34 -28.37
CA SER A 144 -3.42 3.79 -28.38
C SER A 144 -3.76 4.37 -29.73
N ALA A 145 -3.20 3.83 -30.82
CA ALA A 145 -3.44 4.26 -32.19
C ALA A 145 -4.92 4.12 -32.59
N HIS A 146 -5.57 3.04 -32.14
CA HIS A 146 -6.99 2.76 -32.42
C HIS A 146 -7.95 3.31 -31.36
N LYS A 147 -7.45 4.05 -30.36
CA LYS A 147 -8.23 4.52 -29.20
C LYS A 147 -9.03 3.41 -28.51
N THR A 148 -8.43 2.24 -28.40
CA THR A 148 -9.01 1.11 -27.70
C THR A 148 -8.68 1.24 -26.22
N GLY A 149 -9.72 1.38 -25.38
CA GLY A 149 -9.54 1.50 -23.93
C GLY A 149 -9.01 0.22 -23.32
N ALA A 150 -7.93 0.29 -22.54
CA ALA A 150 -7.34 -0.86 -21.85
C ALA A 150 -6.98 -0.55 -20.41
N LEU A 151 -7.00 -1.60 -19.56
CA LEU A 151 -6.59 -1.55 -18.16
C LEU A 151 -5.82 -2.82 -17.84
N ILE A 152 -4.49 -2.69 -17.67
CA ILE A 152 -3.59 -3.83 -17.48
C ILE A 152 -2.89 -3.69 -16.13
N VAL A 153 -3.05 -4.69 -15.26
CA VAL A 153 -2.38 -4.78 -13.95
C VAL A 153 -1.22 -5.74 -14.07
N ILE A 154 -0.01 -5.28 -13.82
CA ILE A 154 1.19 -6.10 -13.84
C ILE A 154 1.64 -6.33 -12.41
N GLY A 155 1.44 -7.55 -11.92
CA GLY A 155 1.78 -7.96 -10.56
C GLY A 155 3.29 -7.95 -10.32
N ARG A 156 3.68 -7.48 -9.13
CA ARG A 156 5.07 -7.49 -8.65
C ARG A 156 5.22 -8.40 -7.44
N GLN A 157 4.95 -7.90 -6.27
CA GLN A 157 5.10 -8.61 -4.99
C GLN A 157 3.77 -8.83 -4.27
N SER A 158 2.79 -7.97 -4.52
CA SER A 158 1.46 -8.08 -3.92
C SER A 158 0.72 -9.32 -4.43
N ASP A 159 -0.03 -9.95 -3.53
CA ASP A 159 -0.94 -11.04 -3.89
C ASP A 159 -2.19 -10.45 -4.55
N LEU A 160 -2.42 -10.78 -5.81
CA LEU A 160 -3.54 -10.28 -6.60
C LEU A 160 -4.73 -11.26 -6.66
N ARG A 161 -4.71 -12.34 -5.88
CA ARG A 161 -5.74 -13.41 -5.93
C ARG A 161 -7.15 -12.89 -5.72
N LEU A 162 -7.37 -12.00 -4.77
CA LEU A 162 -8.69 -11.42 -4.49
C LEU A 162 -9.29 -10.69 -5.71
N ILE A 163 -8.43 -10.18 -6.59
CA ILE A 163 -8.83 -9.48 -7.81
C ILE A 163 -9.04 -10.48 -8.94
N THR A 164 -8.14 -11.46 -9.06
CA THR A 164 -8.24 -12.50 -10.09
C THR A 164 -9.41 -13.46 -9.87
N GLU A 165 -9.78 -13.75 -8.60
CA GLU A 165 -10.96 -14.56 -8.26
C GLU A 165 -12.29 -13.91 -8.73
N GLY A 166 -12.35 -12.58 -8.81
CA GLY A 166 -13.49 -11.84 -9.36
C GLY A 166 -13.52 -11.73 -10.89
N GLY A 167 -12.49 -12.21 -11.57
CA GLY A 167 -12.33 -12.18 -13.02
C GLY A 167 -12.56 -13.53 -13.69
N ILE A 168 -12.32 -13.57 -14.99
CA ILE A 168 -12.35 -14.80 -15.79
C ILE A 168 -10.90 -15.29 -15.95
N ALA A 169 -10.62 -16.50 -15.47
CA ALA A 169 -9.30 -17.10 -15.59
C ALA A 169 -8.95 -17.38 -17.06
N ILE A 170 -7.75 -16.99 -17.47
CA ILE A 170 -7.27 -17.18 -18.86
C ILE A 170 -6.07 -18.10 -18.89
N ASP A 171 -5.12 -17.89 -17.98
CA ASP A 171 -3.86 -18.66 -17.88
C ASP A 171 -3.13 -18.83 -19.21
N ALA A 172 -2.87 -17.74 -19.93
CA ALA A 172 -2.20 -17.74 -21.24
C ALA A 172 -0.88 -16.97 -21.20
N LYS A 173 0.04 -17.31 -22.13
CA LYS A 173 1.25 -16.51 -22.34
C LYS A 173 0.91 -15.13 -22.89
N ILE A 174 1.68 -14.13 -22.47
CA ILE A 174 1.51 -12.75 -22.93
C ILE A 174 1.86 -12.67 -24.41
N SER A 175 0.93 -12.16 -25.21
CA SER A 175 1.16 -11.81 -26.61
C SER A 175 0.36 -10.56 -26.98
N THR A 176 0.90 -9.78 -27.92
CA THR A 176 0.23 -8.58 -28.43
C THR A 176 -1.16 -8.88 -28.96
N PRO A 177 -1.37 -9.86 -29.87
CA PRO A 177 -2.69 -10.16 -30.40
C PRO A 177 -3.71 -10.60 -29.34
N LEU A 178 -3.26 -11.30 -28.29
CA LEU A 178 -4.16 -11.72 -27.20
C LEU A 178 -4.65 -10.53 -26.40
N LEU A 179 -3.75 -9.58 -26.05
CA LEU A 179 -4.13 -8.37 -25.34
C LEU A 179 -5.09 -7.50 -26.15
N GLU A 180 -4.82 -7.33 -27.45
CA GLU A 180 -5.70 -6.59 -28.36
C GLU A 180 -7.09 -7.24 -28.47
N ASN A 181 -7.15 -8.57 -28.58
CA ASN A 181 -8.43 -9.30 -28.62
C ASN A 181 -9.23 -9.20 -27.32
N ILE A 182 -8.56 -9.24 -26.17
CA ILE A 182 -9.24 -9.09 -24.87
C ILE A 182 -9.89 -7.71 -24.77
N PHE A 183 -9.19 -6.64 -25.18
CA PHE A 183 -9.68 -5.27 -25.11
C PHE A 183 -10.44 -4.80 -26.35
N PHE A 184 -10.61 -5.70 -27.33
CA PHE A 184 -11.39 -5.36 -28.52
C PHE A 184 -12.80 -4.90 -28.12
N LYS A 185 -13.26 -3.79 -28.69
CA LYS A 185 -14.56 -3.20 -28.38
C LYS A 185 -15.68 -4.22 -28.62
N ASN A 186 -16.55 -4.39 -27.63
CA ASN A 186 -17.64 -5.38 -27.61
C ASN A 186 -17.19 -6.85 -27.38
N ALA A 187 -15.90 -7.14 -27.16
CA ALA A 187 -15.51 -8.46 -26.69
C ALA A 187 -16.05 -8.73 -25.28
N PRO A 188 -16.44 -9.95 -24.93
CA PRO A 188 -16.97 -10.26 -23.59
C PRO A 188 -16.02 -9.97 -22.43
N LEU A 189 -14.73 -9.84 -22.70
CA LEU A 189 -13.66 -9.68 -21.71
C LEU A 189 -13.15 -8.24 -21.58
N HIS A 190 -13.59 -7.30 -22.44
CA HIS A 190 -13.01 -5.95 -22.52
C HIS A 190 -13.37 -5.04 -21.33
N ASP A 191 -14.49 -5.34 -20.64
CA ASP A 191 -14.97 -4.52 -19.53
C ASP A 191 -14.36 -4.99 -18.21
N GLY A 192 -13.26 -4.41 -17.84
CA GLY A 192 -12.47 -4.72 -16.65
C GLY A 192 -10.98 -4.69 -16.91
N ALA A 193 -10.22 -5.18 -15.94
CA ALA A 193 -8.77 -5.23 -16.01
C ALA A 193 -8.27 -6.62 -16.43
N VAL A 194 -7.15 -6.63 -17.13
CA VAL A 194 -6.33 -7.82 -17.34
C VAL A 194 -5.26 -7.86 -16.26
N VAL A 195 -5.09 -9.01 -15.60
CA VAL A 195 -4.07 -9.23 -14.58
C VAL A 195 -2.98 -10.13 -15.15
N ILE A 196 -1.75 -9.63 -15.06
CA ILE A 196 -0.54 -10.31 -15.50
C ILE A 196 0.31 -10.63 -14.28
N GLU A 197 0.70 -11.88 -14.11
CA GLU A 197 1.66 -12.32 -13.11
C GLU A 197 2.78 -13.12 -13.78
N GLY A 198 4.02 -12.67 -13.59
CA GLY A 198 5.18 -13.28 -14.25
C GLY A 198 5.12 -13.08 -15.77
N ASP A 199 5.06 -14.18 -16.52
CA ASP A 199 5.00 -14.22 -18.00
C ASP A 199 3.61 -14.58 -18.54
N ARG A 200 2.58 -14.60 -17.68
CA ARG A 200 1.24 -15.06 -18.04
C ARG A 200 0.16 -14.04 -17.75
N ILE A 201 -0.84 -14.01 -18.59
CA ILE A 201 -2.14 -13.39 -18.32
C ILE A 201 -2.92 -14.38 -17.45
N VAL A 202 -3.12 -14.04 -16.19
CA VAL A 202 -3.80 -14.92 -15.22
C VAL A 202 -5.31 -14.83 -15.37
N ALA A 203 -5.83 -13.61 -15.45
CA ALA A 203 -7.26 -13.36 -15.54
C ALA A 203 -7.56 -12.08 -16.35
N ALA A 204 -8.76 -12.01 -16.90
CA ALA A 204 -9.32 -10.82 -17.52
C ALA A 204 -10.69 -10.49 -16.93
N LYS A 205 -11.25 -9.34 -17.31
CA LYS A 205 -12.52 -8.81 -16.77
C LYS A 205 -12.50 -8.70 -15.24
N CYS A 206 -11.34 -8.41 -14.66
CA CYS A 206 -11.19 -8.22 -13.23
C CYS A 206 -11.70 -6.84 -12.81
N ILE A 207 -12.46 -6.80 -11.70
CA ILE A 207 -12.97 -5.55 -11.12
C ILE A 207 -11.91 -5.01 -10.16
N LEU A 208 -11.45 -3.77 -10.41
CA LEU A 208 -10.50 -3.09 -9.54
C LEU A 208 -11.20 -2.13 -8.58
N PRO A 209 -10.65 -1.92 -7.38
CA PRO A 209 -11.11 -0.86 -6.49
C PRO A 209 -10.87 0.51 -7.12
N VAL A 210 -11.84 1.40 -7.00
CA VAL A 210 -11.77 2.78 -7.49
C VAL A 210 -11.25 3.67 -6.36
N THR A 211 -10.36 4.61 -6.70
CA THR A 211 -9.86 5.59 -5.72
C THR A 211 -11.00 6.46 -5.17
N GLN A 212 -10.92 6.75 -3.88
CA GLN A 212 -11.79 7.71 -3.20
C GLN A 212 -11.14 9.09 -3.07
N SER A 213 -9.88 9.23 -3.49
CA SER A 213 -9.16 10.49 -3.49
C SER A 213 -9.81 11.46 -4.50
N ASP A 214 -9.71 12.75 -4.19
CA ASP A 214 -10.18 13.79 -5.11
C ASP A 214 -9.24 13.85 -6.32
N VAL A 215 -9.74 13.39 -7.46
CA VAL A 215 -9.01 13.36 -8.73
C VAL A 215 -9.75 14.19 -9.78
N PRO A 216 -9.03 14.77 -10.74
CA PRO A 216 -9.64 15.58 -11.79
C PRO A 216 -10.81 14.87 -12.47
N LYS A 217 -11.89 15.62 -12.76
CA LYS A 217 -13.08 15.09 -13.45
C LYS A 217 -12.80 14.51 -14.83
N SER A 218 -11.70 14.90 -15.44
CA SER A 218 -11.22 14.38 -16.73
C SER A 218 -10.70 12.94 -16.65
N TYR A 219 -10.61 12.33 -15.45
CA TYR A 219 -10.20 10.94 -15.30
C TYR A 219 -11.42 10.03 -15.46
N GLY A 220 -11.43 9.23 -16.50
CA GLY A 220 -12.44 8.20 -16.72
C GLY A 220 -12.34 7.06 -15.69
N THR A 221 -13.31 6.15 -15.74
CA THR A 221 -13.41 5.02 -14.79
C THR A 221 -12.14 4.17 -14.71
N ARG A 222 -11.49 3.89 -15.86
CA ARG A 222 -10.24 3.12 -15.90
C ARG A 222 -9.08 3.81 -15.19
N HIS A 223 -8.95 5.14 -15.34
CA HIS A 223 -7.92 5.91 -14.62
C HIS A 223 -8.14 5.89 -13.11
N ARG A 224 -9.39 6.05 -12.67
CA ARG A 224 -9.75 6.01 -11.25
C ARG A 224 -9.52 4.63 -10.65
N ALA A 225 -9.83 3.57 -11.39
CA ALA A 225 -9.56 2.20 -11.00
C ALA A 225 -8.03 1.92 -10.93
N ALA A 226 -7.26 2.45 -11.88
CA ALA A 226 -5.81 2.32 -11.86
C ALA A 226 -5.18 2.98 -10.63
N ILE A 227 -5.61 4.19 -10.27
CA ILE A 227 -5.14 4.87 -9.05
C ILE A 227 -5.52 4.06 -7.82
N GLY A 228 -6.82 3.66 -7.67
CA GLY A 228 -7.29 2.90 -6.52
C GLY A 228 -6.54 1.57 -6.33
N MET A 229 -6.24 0.86 -7.41
CA MET A 229 -5.44 -0.35 -7.37
C MET A 229 -4.00 -0.07 -6.97
N SER A 230 -3.40 1.03 -7.45
CA SER A 230 -2.03 1.43 -7.11
C SER A 230 -1.87 1.94 -5.67
N GLU A 231 -2.96 2.36 -5.02
CA GLU A 231 -2.97 2.74 -3.59
C GLU A 231 -2.82 1.53 -2.66
N ILE A 232 -3.36 0.38 -3.06
CA ILE A 232 -3.43 -0.82 -2.21
C ILE A 232 -2.40 -1.90 -2.56
N SER A 233 -1.73 -1.78 -3.71
CA SER A 233 -0.76 -2.76 -4.19
C SER A 233 0.52 -2.12 -4.70
N ASP A 234 1.58 -2.91 -4.84
CA ASP A 234 2.82 -2.52 -5.51
C ASP A 234 2.82 -2.85 -7.01
N ALA A 235 1.67 -3.25 -7.55
CA ALA A 235 1.49 -3.52 -8.95
C ALA A 235 1.72 -2.25 -9.80
N ILE A 236 2.08 -2.46 -11.06
CA ILE A 236 2.13 -1.42 -12.07
C ILE A 236 0.86 -1.52 -12.89
N ILE A 237 0.13 -0.43 -13.01
CA ILE A 237 -1.13 -0.42 -13.74
C ILE A 237 -0.98 0.47 -14.98
N LEU A 238 -1.24 -0.10 -16.15
CA LEU A 238 -1.27 0.61 -17.42
C LEU A 238 -2.70 0.90 -17.82
N VAL A 239 -2.93 2.11 -18.31
CA VAL A 239 -4.22 2.54 -18.83
C VAL A 239 -4.04 3.08 -20.23
N VAL A 240 -4.88 2.66 -21.17
CA VAL A 240 -5.05 3.30 -22.47
C VAL A 240 -6.42 3.95 -22.49
N SER A 241 -6.46 5.26 -22.79
CA SER A 241 -7.71 6.03 -22.85
C SER A 241 -8.47 5.72 -24.13
N GLU A 242 -9.76 5.41 -24.02
CA GLU A 242 -10.63 5.23 -25.19
C GLU A 242 -11.03 6.54 -25.85
N GLU A 243 -10.92 7.68 -25.15
CA GLU A 243 -11.24 9.00 -25.67
C GLU A 243 -10.06 9.61 -26.43
N THR A 244 -8.89 9.62 -25.78
CA THR A 244 -7.70 10.32 -26.31
C THR A 244 -6.69 9.38 -26.96
N GLY A 245 -6.69 8.09 -26.61
CA GLY A 245 -5.64 7.15 -26.93
C GLY A 245 -4.41 7.30 -26.03
N GLY A 246 -4.39 8.26 -25.10
CA GLY A 246 -3.25 8.50 -24.20
C GLY A 246 -2.94 7.30 -23.34
N ILE A 247 -1.65 6.96 -23.24
CA ILE A 247 -1.16 5.89 -22.36
C ILE A 247 -0.78 6.49 -21.02
N SER A 248 -1.22 5.87 -19.92
CA SER A 248 -0.90 6.29 -18.56
C SER A 248 -0.38 5.12 -17.74
N ILE A 249 0.48 5.41 -16.77
CA ILE A 249 1.00 4.45 -15.80
C ILE A 249 0.64 4.90 -14.39
N ALA A 250 0.06 4.01 -13.57
CA ALA A 250 -0.22 4.26 -12.17
C ALA A 250 0.63 3.34 -11.28
N HIS A 251 1.22 3.92 -10.24
CA HIS A 251 2.02 3.21 -9.24
C HIS A 251 2.08 4.02 -7.93
N GLY A 252 1.90 3.34 -6.79
CA GLY A 252 2.02 3.96 -5.46
C GLY A 252 1.02 5.10 -5.20
N GLY A 253 -0.20 5.02 -5.72
CA GLY A 253 -1.25 6.03 -5.56
C GLY A 253 -1.11 7.25 -6.50
N THR A 254 -0.13 7.24 -7.40
CA THR A 254 0.09 8.32 -8.37
C THR A 254 -0.08 7.81 -9.79
N ILE A 255 -0.51 8.71 -10.70
CA ILE A 255 -0.67 8.40 -12.12
C ILE A 255 0.11 9.40 -12.97
N HIS A 256 0.89 8.89 -13.91
CA HIS A 256 1.58 9.65 -14.95
C HIS A 256 0.86 9.43 -16.27
N ARG A 257 0.43 10.52 -16.90
CA ARG A 257 -0.38 10.49 -18.14
C ARG A 257 0.44 10.82 -19.37
N ASP A 258 -0.13 10.50 -20.52
CA ASP A 258 0.36 10.90 -21.85
C ASP A 258 1.82 10.45 -22.10
N ILE A 259 2.10 9.21 -21.72
CA ILE A 259 3.42 8.60 -21.88
C ILE A 259 3.57 8.14 -23.33
N ALA A 260 4.63 8.56 -24.00
CA ALA A 260 4.97 8.05 -25.31
C ALA A 260 5.31 6.56 -25.25
N PRO A 261 4.92 5.74 -26.25
CA PRO A 261 5.18 4.29 -26.25
C PRO A 261 6.65 3.92 -26.04
N ASP A 262 7.58 4.71 -26.56
CA ASP A 262 9.02 4.48 -26.40
C ASP A 262 9.49 4.77 -24.96
N GLN A 263 8.88 5.74 -24.29
CA GLN A 263 9.12 6.02 -22.89
C GLN A 263 8.53 4.95 -21.98
N LEU A 264 7.39 4.35 -22.36
CA LEU A 264 6.73 3.28 -21.63
C LEU A 264 7.67 2.08 -21.44
N ALA A 265 8.38 1.67 -22.50
CA ALA A 265 9.35 0.58 -22.44
C ALA A 265 10.44 0.84 -21.38
N ASN A 266 11.01 2.05 -21.39
CA ASN A 266 12.04 2.47 -20.44
C ASN A 266 11.51 2.55 -19.00
N LEU A 267 10.29 3.05 -18.80
CA LEU A 267 9.66 3.12 -17.48
C LEU A 267 9.40 1.71 -16.93
N LEU A 268 8.84 0.81 -17.73
CA LEU A 268 8.62 -0.57 -17.33
C LEU A 268 9.93 -1.27 -17.00
N GLN A 269 10.99 -1.09 -17.82
CA GLN A 269 12.31 -1.63 -17.53
C GLN A 269 12.87 -1.11 -16.21
N ARG A 270 12.73 0.18 -15.90
CA ARG A 270 13.16 0.75 -14.62
C ARG A 270 12.39 0.17 -13.45
N HIS A 271 11.07 0.04 -13.55
CA HIS A 271 10.25 -0.53 -12.49
C HIS A 271 10.51 -2.02 -12.24
N PHE A 272 10.86 -2.78 -13.28
CA PHE A 272 11.24 -4.19 -13.18
C PHE A 272 12.74 -4.37 -12.89
N GLY A 273 13.61 -3.44 -13.34
CA GLY A 273 15.07 -3.49 -13.18
C GLY A 273 15.59 -2.88 -11.87
N ALA A 274 14.84 -1.98 -11.23
CA ALA A 274 15.26 -1.31 -9.99
C ALA A 274 15.47 -2.26 -8.79
N ASN A 275 14.98 -3.50 -8.90
CA ASN A 275 15.28 -4.55 -7.92
C ASN A 275 16.71 -5.11 -8.05
N ARG A 276 17.42 -4.83 -9.15
CA ARG A 276 18.77 -5.33 -9.42
C ARG A 276 19.85 -4.56 -8.68
N GLN A 277 19.66 -3.26 -8.42
CA GLN A 277 20.71 -2.43 -7.80
C GLN A 277 20.80 -2.55 -6.28
N LYS A 278 19.75 -2.97 -5.59
CA LYS A 278 19.80 -3.19 -4.14
C LYS A 278 20.51 -4.49 -3.72
N GLY A 279 20.66 -5.45 -4.63
CA GLY A 279 21.37 -6.72 -4.37
C GLY A 279 22.86 -6.69 -4.76
N CYS A 280 23.28 -5.76 -5.62
CA CYS A 280 24.65 -5.74 -6.19
C CYS A 280 25.64 -4.88 -5.39
N LEU A 281 25.19 -4.05 -4.46
CA LEU A 281 26.09 -3.21 -3.66
C LEU A 281 26.74 -3.91 -2.46
N LEU A 282 26.43 -5.19 -2.23
CA LEU A 282 26.98 -5.98 -1.11
C LEU A 282 28.20 -6.84 -1.49
N TYR A 283 28.66 -6.81 -2.78
CA TYR A 283 29.73 -7.72 -3.23
C TYR A 283 30.83 -7.07 -4.08
N THR A 284 31.14 -5.79 -3.86
CA THR A 284 32.35 -5.20 -4.41
C THR A 284 33.16 -4.50 -3.33
N SER A 285 33.61 -5.27 -2.35
CA SER A 285 34.82 -4.95 -1.58
C SER A 285 35.96 -5.72 -2.25
N PRO A 286 36.96 -5.07 -2.84
CA PRO A 286 38.11 -5.79 -3.39
C PRO A 286 38.82 -6.51 -2.25
N SER A 287 39.08 -7.80 -2.44
CA SER A 287 39.84 -8.63 -1.51
C SER A 287 41.24 -8.04 -1.28
N PRO A 288 41.76 -8.03 -0.04
CA PRO A 288 43.09 -7.53 0.27
C PRO A 288 44.23 -8.28 -0.40
N ARG A 289 43.99 -9.32 -1.18
CA ARG A 289 45.00 -10.19 -1.81
C ARG A 289 45.51 -9.70 -3.17
N ASP A 290 44.95 -8.66 -3.77
CA ASP A 290 45.37 -8.18 -5.09
C ASP A 290 46.44 -7.06 -5.01
N ARG A 291 47.00 -6.73 -3.85
CA ARG A 291 48.02 -5.67 -3.64
C ARG A 291 49.45 -6.16 -3.66
N THR A 292 49.75 -7.40 -3.99
CA THR A 292 51.13 -7.90 -4.06
C THR A 292 51.41 -8.59 -5.38
N ARG A 293 51.42 -7.83 -6.48
CA ARG A 293 52.18 -8.15 -7.69
C ARG A 293 52.33 -6.88 -8.55
N SER A 294 53.39 -6.15 -8.31
CA SER A 294 54.15 -5.39 -9.29
C SER A 294 55.53 -5.14 -8.71
#